data_fc25660e5155fd28a54f9b7391a2878e
#
_entry.id   fc25660e5155fd28a54f9b7391a2878e
#
_cell.length_a   1.000
_cell.length_b   1.000
_cell.length_c   1.000
_cell.angle_alpha   90.00
_cell.angle_beta   90.00
_cell.angle_gamma   90.00
#
_symmetry.space_group_name_H-M   'P 1'
#
loop_
_entity.id
_entity.type
_entity.pdbx_description
1 polymer ?
#
loop_
_entity_poly.entity_id
_entity_poly.type
_entity_poly.pdbx_seq_one_letter_code
_entity_poly.pdbx_strand_id
1 'polypeptide(L)'
;MNIKHLLFFIGIGILTSCGNSDVIPVSKYYDYDHEIPLQETVKLITDTTDYKIYDVTYRSVHNKRVTALLTVPKNITEPFKVIILQHGKGDRKTVDYIEFGNEYFYKNGYAVLRLDASNHGDRIENEFDFDFRGKHKYWTRNIITQTVFDLRRAVDFIEKREELDQNNIGFFGISMGGISGAIFCGVDQRVKVPVLVLAGGQLNLMFGAKALTSDTNDYLSIIEPMNFIEQIAPRPLLMINGENDELVLPMMSKLLYKKAEKPKNIIWYPAKHHDMPLEEVYMEGTKWFDEYLK
;
A
#
# COMPACT_ATOMS: atom_id res chain seq x y z
N MET A 1 -38.32 62.36 -42.48
CA MET A 1 -37.26 62.51 -41.43
C MET A 1 -36.84 61.13 -41.03
N ASN A 2 -35.74 60.65 -41.60
CA ASN A 2 -35.32 59.22 -41.44
C ASN A 2 -34.37 59.07 -40.24
N ILE A 3 -34.74 58.19 -39.29
CA ILE A 3 -33.90 57.78 -38.17
C ILE A 3 -33.24 56.49 -38.59
N LYS A 4 -31.91 56.49 -38.77
CA LYS A 4 -31.08 55.35 -39.08
C LYS A 4 -30.79 54.64 -37.74
N HIS A 5 -31.20 53.38 -37.64
CA HIS A 5 -30.77 52.50 -36.53
C HIS A 5 -29.33 52.04 -36.71
N LEU A 6 -28.45 52.41 -35.76
CA LEU A 6 -27.08 51.97 -35.69
C LEU A 6 -27.04 50.68 -34.77
N LEU A 7 -26.90 49.52 -35.38
CA LEU A 7 -26.69 48.27 -34.68
C LEU A 7 -25.21 48.17 -34.26
N PHE A 8 -24.97 48.19 -32.94
CA PHE A 8 -23.66 47.93 -32.36
C PHE A 8 -23.52 46.41 -32.16
N PHE A 9 -22.70 45.76 -32.97
CA PHE A 9 -22.28 44.37 -32.70
C PHE A 9 -21.17 44.38 -31.65
N ILE A 10 -21.50 43.94 -30.42
CA ILE A 10 -20.50 43.60 -29.39
C ILE A 10 -20.04 42.20 -29.70
N GLY A 11 -18.89 42.09 -30.31
CA GLY A 11 -18.17 40.81 -30.44
C GLY A 11 -17.64 40.35 -29.09
N ILE A 12 -18.30 39.36 -28.48
CA ILE A 12 -17.74 38.66 -27.31
C ILE A 12 -16.65 37.74 -27.83
N GLY A 13 -15.41 38.18 -27.72
CA GLY A 13 -14.24 37.34 -27.92
C GLY A 13 -14.17 36.33 -26.77
N ILE A 14 -14.53 35.09 -27.03
CA ILE A 14 -14.25 33.99 -26.11
C ILE A 14 -12.74 33.73 -26.21
N LEU A 15 -12.00 34.28 -25.25
CA LEU A 15 -10.62 33.88 -25.00
C LEU A 15 -10.65 32.48 -24.38
N THR A 16 -10.59 31.44 -25.21
CA THR A 16 -10.23 30.08 -24.74
C THR A 16 -8.76 30.10 -24.37
N SER A 17 -8.47 30.48 -23.14
CA SER A 17 -7.18 30.20 -22.53
C SER A 17 -7.12 28.70 -22.23
N CYS A 18 -6.73 27.90 -23.22
CA CYS A 18 -6.21 26.55 -22.95
C CYS A 18 -4.81 26.68 -22.38
N GLY A 19 -4.74 27.10 -21.14
CA GLY A 19 -3.59 26.80 -20.31
C GLY A 19 -3.72 25.33 -19.88
N ASN A 20 -3.13 24.39 -20.61
CA ASN A 20 -2.77 23.10 -20.03
C ASN A 20 -1.74 23.40 -18.95
N SER A 21 -2.20 23.68 -17.74
CA SER A 21 -1.35 23.45 -16.59
C SER A 21 -1.18 21.93 -16.52
N ASP A 22 -0.02 21.42 -16.94
CA ASP A 22 0.35 20.03 -16.74
C ASP A 22 0.36 19.78 -15.23
N VAL A 23 -0.80 19.38 -14.70
CA VAL A 23 -0.92 19.02 -13.29
C VAL A 23 -0.11 17.73 -13.13
N ILE A 24 1.03 17.82 -12.44
CA ILE A 24 1.86 16.66 -12.16
C ILE A 24 1.03 15.68 -11.30
N PRO A 25 0.79 14.44 -11.76
CA PRO A 25 0.05 13.46 -10.98
C PRO A 25 0.73 13.21 -9.61
N VAL A 26 -0.05 13.09 -8.55
CA VAL A 26 0.44 12.83 -7.19
C VAL A 26 1.30 11.56 -7.12
N SER A 27 1.02 10.57 -7.97
CA SER A 27 1.82 9.35 -8.10
C SER A 27 3.29 9.60 -8.41
N LYS A 28 3.61 10.71 -9.10
CA LYS A 28 4.99 11.13 -9.39
C LYS A 28 5.83 11.42 -8.14
N TYR A 29 5.19 11.71 -7.01
CA TYR A 29 5.90 11.84 -5.73
C TYR A 29 6.71 10.58 -5.36
N TYR A 30 6.24 9.42 -5.81
CA TYR A 30 6.87 8.13 -5.52
C TYR A 30 7.86 7.65 -6.58
N ASP A 31 8.15 8.44 -7.60
CA ASP A 31 9.21 8.12 -8.56
C ASP A 31 10.57 8.19 -7.86
N TYR A 32 11.44 7.25 -8.19
CA TYR A 32 12.81 7.20 -7.67
C TYR A 32 13.76 6.63 -8.73
N ASP A 33 15.04 6.81 -8.53
CA ASP A 33 16.09 6.24 -9.36
C ASP A 33 16.24 4.74 -9.04
N HIS A 34 15.83 3.88 -9.97
CA HIS A 34 15.92 2.42 -9.86
C HIS A 34 17.37 1.90 -9.87
N GLU A 35 18.32 2.70 -10.35
CA GLU A 35 19.75 2.35 -10.38
C GLU A 35 20.42 2.48 -9.00
N ILE A 36 19.74 3.05 -8.00
CA ILE A 36 20.28 3.10 -6.63
C ILE A 36 20.57 1.67 -6.16
N PRO A 37 21.82 1.33 -5.82
CA PRO A 37 22.17 -0.02 -5.38
C PRO A 37 21.41 -0.42 -4.13
N LEU A 38 20.88 -1.64 -4.11
CA LEU A 38 20.17 -2.18 -2.92
C LEU A 38 21.12 -2.41 -1.75
N GLN A 39 22.39 -2.70 -2.00
CA GLN A 39 23.38 -3.02 -0.95
C GLN A 39 22.80 -4.03 0.05
N GLU A 40 22.13 -5.04 -0.50
CA GLU A 40 21.41 -6.04 0.28
C GLU A 40 22.35 -6.97 1.04
N THR A 41 21.89 -7.44 2.21
CA THR A 41 22.46 -8.59 2.90
C THR A 41 21.36 -9.63 3.09
N VAL A 42 21.71 -10.89 2.86
CA VAL A 42 20.80 -12.03 3.01
C VAL A 42 21.51 -13.09 3.82
N LYS A 43 21.04 -13.33 5.03
CA LYS A 43 21.65 -14.28 5.96
C LYS A 43 20.63 -15.34 6.38
N LEU A 44 20.95 -16.62 6.14
CA LEU A 44 20.15 -17.73 6.65
C LEU A 44 20.18 -17.73 8.18
N ILE A 45 18.99 -17.68 8.81
CA ILE A 45 18.83 -17.70 10.27
C ILE A 45 18.05 -18.90 10.78
N THR A 46 17.23 -19.52 9.92
CA THR A 46 16.47 -20.73 10.26
C THR A 46 16.46 -21.68 9.07
N ASP A 47 16.72 -22.94 9.35
CA ASP A 47 16.64 -24.02 8.34
C ASP A 47 15.94 -25.22 8.97
N THR A 48 14.68 -25.48 8.56
CA THR A 48 13.85 -26.58 9.00
C THR A 48 13.65 -27.61 7.90
N THR A 49 12.86 -28.65 8.15
CA THR A 49 12.42 -29.59 7.11
C THR A 49 11.54 -28.93 6.07
N ASP A 50 10.73 -27.95 6.45
CA ASP A 50 9.62 -27.43 5.65
C ASP A 50 9.93 -26.07 5.01
N TYR A 51 10.78 -25.25 5.64
CA TYR A 51 11.10 -23.89 5.17
C TYR A 51 12.48 -23.41 5.61
N LYS A 52 12.95 -22.36 4.96
CA LYS A 52 14.10 -21.55 5.37
C LYS A 52 13.64 -20.12 5.68
N ILE A 53 14.28 -19.47 6.68
CA ILE A 53 14.12 -18.03 6.92
C ILE A 53 15.47 -17.34 6.73
N TYR A 54 15.46 -16.27 5.98
CA TYR A 54 16.59 -15.38 5.81
C TYR A 54 16.31 -14.04 6.47
N ASP A 55 17.26 -13.54 7.23
CA ASP A 55 17.33 -12.15 7.65
C ASP A 55 17.81 -11.33 6.44
N VAL A 56 17.03 -10.34 6.05
CA VAL A 56 17.24 -9.53 4.86
C VAL A 56 17.33 -8.07 5.26
N THR A 57 18.35 -7.39 4.76
CA THR A 57 18.38 -5.94 4.82
C THR A 57 18.73 -5.39 3.45
N TYR A 58 18.17 -4.23 3.12
CA TYR A 58 18.51 -3.53 1.87
C TYR A 58 18.39 -2.02 2.03
N ARG A 59 19.05 -1.29 1.13
CA ARG A 59 18.98 0.17 1.07
C ARG A 59 17.75 0.62 0.29
N SER A 60 17.00 1.53 0.88
CA SER A 60 15.85 2.18 0.27
C SER A 60 16.16 3.61 -0.16
N VAL A 61 15.16 4.28 -0.71
CA VAL A 61 15.18 5.71 -1.02
C VAL A 61 15.48 6.53 0.25
N HIS A 62 16.01 7.74 0.09
CA HIS A 62 16.44 8.62 1.18
C HIS A 62 17.51 8.00 2.09
N ASN A 63 18.31 7.08 1.54
CA ASN A 63 19.37 6.36 2.27
C ASN A 63 18.87 5.60 3.51
N LYS A 64 17.60 5.20 3.52
CA LYS A 64 17.02 4.43 4.62
C LYS A 64 17.35 2.95 4.46
N ARG A 65 17.63 2.28 5.60
CA ARG A 65 17.86 0.83 5.64
C ARG A 65 16.54 0.14 5.98
N VAL A 66 16.17 -0.85 5.22
CA VAL A 66 15.01 -1.72 5.47
C VAL A 66 15.47 -3.02 6.11
N THR A 67 14.73 -3.49 7.11
CA THR A 67 14.88 -4.81 7.71
C THR A 67 13.68 -5.66 7.36
N ALA A 68 13.94 -6.89 6.93
CA ALA A 68 12.92 -7.82 6.48
C ALA A 68 13.26 -9.26 6.84
N LEU A 69 12.28 -10.15 6.77
CA LEU A 69 12.47 -11.60 6.81
C LEU A 69 11.90 -12.19 5.52
N LEU A 70 12.68 -13.03 4.86
CA LEU A 70 12.23 -13.83 3.73
C LEU A 70 12.10 -15.28 4.17
N THR A 71 10.86 -15.79 4.14
CA THR A 71 10.55 -17.20 4.34
C THR A 71 10.38 -17.89 2.99
N VAL A 72 11.07 -19.00 2.76
CA VAL A 72 11.05 -19.77 1.52
C VAL A 72 10.64 -21.20 1.84
N PRO A 73 9.57 -21.76 1.24
CA PRO A 73 9.16 -23.15 1.44
C PRO A 73 10.16 -24.10 0.78
N LYS A 74 10.32 -25.32 1.32
CA LYS A 74 11.22 -26.35 0.77
C LYS A 74 10.53 -27.40 -0.08
N ASN A 75 9.23 -27.54 0.05
CA ASN A 75 8.47 -28.63 -0.57
C ASN A 75 7.92 -28.26 -1.97
N ILE A 76 8.40 -27.16 -2.54
CA ILE A 76 7.94 -26.61 -3.82
C ILE A 76 9.14 -26.27 -4.68
N THR A 77 8.96 -26.39 -6.00
CA THR A 77 10.00 -26.09 -6.98
C THR A 77 10.09 -24.59 -7.27
N GLU A 78 11.30 -24.05 -7.30
CA GLU A 78 11.60 -22.69 -7.75
C GLU A 78 11.20 -22.46 -9.22
N PRO A 79 10.92 -21.20 -9.63
CA PRO A 79 10.88 -20.01 -8.79
C PRO A 79 9.58 -19.89 -7.98
N PHE A 80 9.68 -19.34 -6.76
CA PHE A 80 8.55 -19.22 -5.85
C PHE A 80 7.70 -17.97 -6.15
N LYS A 81 6.38 -18.09 -6.22
CA LYS A 81 5.47 -16.95 -6.14
C LYS A 81 5.65 -16.25 -4.79
N VAL A 82 5.64 -14.93 -4.77
CA VAL A 82 6.04 -14.16 -3.58
C VAL A 82 4.86 -13.35 -3.03
N ILE A 83 4.64 -13.42 -1.74
CA ILE A 83 3.73 -12.52 -1.03
C ILE A 83 4.57 -11.52 -0.21
N ILE A 84 4.39 -10.23 -0.50
CA ILE A 84 4.88 -9.17 0.38
C ILE A 84 3.82 -8.97 1.47
N LEU A 85 4.19 -9.23 2.73
CA LEU A 85 3.29 -9.18 3.88
C LEU A 85 3.66 -7.99 4.78
N GLN A 86 2.72 -7.02 4.96
CA GLN A 86 2.97 -5.78 5.66
C GLN A 86 2.07 -5.61 6.89
N HIS A 87 2.70 -5.38 8.03
CA HIS A 87 2.05 -5.17 9.34
C HIS A 87 1.37 -3.79 9.49
N GLY A 88 0.56 -3.65 10.55
CA GLY A 88 -0.13 -2.43 10.96
C GLY A 88 0.74 -1.46 11.77
N LYS A 89 0.09 -0.39 12.24
CA LYS A 89 0.71 0.66 13.07
C LYS A 89 1.18 0.09 14.40
N GLY A 90 2.39 0.46 14.82
CA GLY A 90 2.96 0.14 16.13
C GLY A 90 3.55 -1.28 16.22
N ASP A 91 3.44 -2.06 15.17
CA ASP A 91 3.85 -3.45 15.10
C ASP A 91 5.22 -3.64 14.44
N ARG A 92 5.53 -4.87 14.09
CA ARG A 92 6.79 -5.27 13.46
C ARG A 92 6.57 -6.53 12.60
N LYS A 93 7.57 -6.86 11.77
CA LYS A 93 7.58 -8.05 10.91
C LYS A 93 7.40 -9.40 11.62
N THR A 94 7.49 -9.42 12.96
CA THR A 94 7.37 -10.62 13.82
C THR A 94 6.22 -10.53 14.83
N VAL A 95 5.22 -9.67 14.63
CA VAL A 95 4.03 -9.65 15.46
C VAL A 95 3.15 -10.88 15.16
N ASP A 96 2.43 -11.38 16.16
CA ASP A 96 1.75 -12.67 16.13
C ASP A 96 0.87 -12.87 14.89
N TYR A 97 0.06 -11.90 14.49
CA TYR A 97 -0.79 -12.04 13.31
C TYR A 97 0.02 -12.09 12.00
N ILE A 98 1.18 -11.42 11.92
CA ILE A 98 2.11 -11.51 10.78
C ILE A 98 2.84 -12.84 10.75
N GLU A 99 3.24 -13.38 11.92
CA GLU A 99 3.81 -14.73 12.01
C GLU A 99 2.79 -15.78 11.59
N PHE A 100 1.53 -15.65 12.02
CA PHE A 100 0.44 -16.52 11.58
C PHE A 100 0.27 -16.47 10.05
N GLY A 101 0.24 -15.28 9.47
CA GLY A 101 0.12 -15.11 8.01
C GLY A 101 1.32 -15.65 7.24
N ASN A 102 2.54 -15.45 7.77
CA ASN A 102 3.75 -16.04 7.20
C ASN A 102 3.64 -17.56 7.16
N GLU A 103 3.23 -18.18 8.28
CA GLU A 103 3.04 -19.62 8.36
C GLU A 103 1.96 -20.11 7.39
N TYR A 104 0.85 -19.40 7.32
CA TYR A 104 -0.26 -19.74 6.43
C TYR A 104 0.18 -19.70 4.96
N PHE A 105 0.88 -18.66 4.53
CA PHE A 105 1.29 -18.52 3.14
C PHE A 105 2.40 -19.49 2.73
N TYR A 106 3.46 -19.69 3.56
CA TYR A 106 4.51 -20.61 3.15
C TYR A 106 4.02 -22.07 3.11
N LYS A 107 3.08 -22.47 3.97
CA LYS A 107 2.44 -23.78 3.90
C LYS A 107 1.61 -23.98 2.63
N ASN A 108 1.10 -22.89 2.06
CA ASN A 108 0.41 -22.88 0.77
C ASN A 108 1.35 -22.62 -0.42
N GLY A 109 2.66 -22.67 -0.21
CA GLY A 109 3.65 -22.69 -1.28
C GLY A 109 4.16 -21.34 -1.73
N TYR A 110 3.89 -20.28 -1.01
CA TYR A 110 4.39 -18.95 -1.31
C TYR A 110 5.70 -18.65 -0.57
N ALA A 111 6.65 -18.02 -1.21
CA ALA A 111 7.68 -17.30 -0.48
C ALA A 111 7.05 -16.05 0.14
N VAL A 112 7.47 -15.70 1.37
CA VAL A 112 6.89 -14.56 2.11
C VAL A 112 7.98 -13.58 2.48
N LEU A 113 7.89 -12.36 1.97
CA LEU A 113 8.76 -11.25 2.34
C LEU A 113 7.98 -10.28 3.24
N ARG A 114 8.38 -10.20 4.52
CA ARG A 114 7.74 -9.35 5.52
C ARG A 114 8.71 -8.31 6.05
N LEU A 115 8.30 -7.03 5.98
CA LEU A 115 9.16 -5.90 6.30
C LEU A 115 8.74 -5.23 7.61
N ASP A 116 9.72 -4.64 8.31
CA ASP A 116 9.40 -3.57 9.24
C ASP A 116 9.08 -2.29 8.46
N ALA A 117 7.94 -1.70 8.71
CA ALA A 117 7.61 -0.38 8.17
C ALA A 117 8.61 0.70 8.67
N SER A 118 8.65 1.82 8.01
CA SER A 118 9.48 2.93 8.47
C SER A 118 9.17 3.30 9.92
N ASN A 119 10.18 3.49 10.75
CA ASN A 119 10.10 3.77 12.19
C ASN A 119 9.31 2.73 13.01
N HIS A 120 9.34 1.46 12.59
CA HIS A 120 8.71 0.33 13.29
C HIS A 120 9.71 -0.82 13.45
N GLY A 121 9.45 -1.71 14.42
CA GLY A 121 10.27 -2.89 14.66
C GLY A 121 11.74 -2.55 14.90
N ASP A 122 12.65 -3.19 14.14
CA ASP A 122 14.10 -2.96 14.24
C ASP A 122 14.56 -1.62 13.62
N ARG A 123 13.61 -0.81 13.13
CA ARG A 123 13.86 0.49 12.46
C ARG A 123 13.39 1.69 13.28
N ILE A 124 13.05 1.51 14.55
CA ILE A 124 12.64 2.61 15.43
C ILE A 124 13.81 3.56 15.62
N GLU A 125 13.68 4.77 15.08
CA GLU A 125 14.64 5.87 15.24
C GLU A 125 14.15 6.90 16.25
N ASN A 126 12.83 7.08 16.33
CA ASN A 126 12.19 8.09 17.19
C ASN A 126 10.94 7.50 17.84
N GLU A 127 10.80 7.77 19.13
CA GLU A 127 9.58 7.45 19.88
C GLU A 127 8.61 8.64 19.79
N PHE A 128 7.49 8.43 19.12
CA PHE A 128 6.38 9.37 19.09
C PHE A 128 5.08 8.65 18.73
N ASP A 129 3.95 9.21 19.15
CA ASP A 129 2.65 8.69 18.77
C ASP A 129 2.37 8.93 17.29
N PHE A 130 1.95 7.88 16.60
CA PHE A 130 1.44 7.96 15.24
C PHE A 130 0.16 8.81 15.24
N ASP A 131 0.21 9.96 14.59
CA ASP A 131 -0.81 10.98 14.71
C ASP A 131 -1.04 11.69 13.37
N PHE A 132 -2.25 11.58 12.84
CA PHE A 132 -2.63 12.25 11.60
C PHE A 132 -2.96 13.74 11.78
N ARG A 133 -3.30 14.20 12.98
CA ARG A 133 -3.93 15.51 13.21
C ARG A 133 -3.13 16.46 14.07
N GLY A 134 -2.29 15.93 14.94
CA GLY A 134 -1.56 16.69 15.94
C GLY A 134 -0.20 17.21 15.46
N LYS A 135 0.63 17.50 16.42
CA LYS A 135 1.98 18.06 16.17
C LYS A 135 2.92 17.11 15.41
N HIS A 136 2.66 15.81 15.44
CA HIS A 136 3.47 14.77 14.78
C HIS A 136 2.93 14.36 13.41
N LYS A 137 1.94 15.07 12.86
CA LYS A 137 1.29 14.71 11.58
C LYS A 137 2.28 14.56 10.42
N TYR A 138 3.31 15.39 10.34
CA TYR A 138 4.32 15.30 9.28
C TYR A 138 5.23 14.08 9.43
N TRP A 139 5.54 13.66 10.67
CA TRP A 139 6.24 12.41 10.95
C TRP A 139 5.40 11.20 10.53
N THR A 140 4.12 11.20 10.87
CA THR A 140 3.16 10.17 10.43
C THR A 140 3.09 10.07 8.92
N ARG A 141 3.01 11.20 8.22
CA ARG A 141 3.07 11.23 6.75
C ARG A 141 4.38 10.64 6.23
N ASN A 142 5.51 11.03 6.80
CA ASN A 142 6.82 10.55 6.39
C ASN A 142 6.99 9.04 6.61
N ILE A 143 6.41 8.48 7.67
CA ILE A 143 6.39 7.02 7.91
C ILE A 143 5.65 6.32 6.78
N ILE A 144 4.46 6.78 6.43
CA ILE A 144 3.66 6.17 5.35
C ILE A 144 4.39 6.28 4.02
N THR A 145 4.88 7.47 3.66
CA THR A 145 5.57 7.68 2.38
C THR A 145 6.85 6.86 2.27
N GLN A 146 7.66 6.82 3.34
CA GLN A 146 8.88 6.00 3.35
C GLN A 146 8.55 4.51 3.27
N THR A 147 7.49 4.05 3.95
CA THR A 147 7.05 2.65 3.84
C THR A 147 6.64 2.29 2.40
N VAL A 148 6.00 3.19 1.67
CA VAL A 148 5.69 2.97 0.25
C VAL A 148 6.97 2.84 -0.60
N PHE A 149 7.97 3.70 -0.40
CA PHE A 149 9.28 3.55 -1.06
C PHE A 149 9.94 2.23 -0.70
N ASP A 150 9.90 1.83 0.56
CA ASP A 150 10.52 0.60 1.05
C ASP A 150 9.87 -0.64 0.42
N LEU A 151 8.54 -0.64 0.26
CA LEU A 151 7.80 -1.69 -0.44
C LEU A 151 8.15 -1.75 -1.94
N ARG A 152 8.32 -0.62 -2.60
CA ARG A 152 8.78 -0.57 -3.99
C ARG A 152 10.20 -1.13 -4.13
N ARG A 153 11.09 -0.80 -3.19
CA ARG A 153 12.44 -1.36 -3.12
C ARG A 153 12.46 -2.86 -2.76
N ALA A 154 11.43 -3.35 -2.03
CA ALA A 154 11.24 -4.78 -1.82
C ALA A 154 10.97 -5.52 -3.15
N VAL A 155 10.22 -4.90 -4.07
CA VAL A 155 10.05 -5.45 -5.42
C VAL A 155 11.36 -5.46 -6.19
N ASP A 156 12.18 -4.39 -6.11
CA ASP A 156 13.52 -4.37 -6.72
C ASP A 156 14.43 -5.47 -6.15
N PHE A 157 14.29 -5.79 -4.86
CA PHE A 157 14.99 -6.91 -4.23
C PHE A 157 14.52 -8.26 -4.80
N ILE A 158 13.20 -8.45 -4.95
CA ILE A 158 12.63 -9.68 -5.52
C ILE A 158 13.11 -9.89 -6.95
N GLU A 159 13.14 -8.84 -7.77
CA GLU A 159 13.59 -8.91 -9.18
C GLU A 159 15.05 -9.35 -9.35
N LYS A 160 15.88 -9.20 -8.31
CA LYS A 160 17.29 -9.63 -8.33
C LYS A 160 17.53 -11.06 -7.84
N ARG A 161 16.46 -11.80 -7.52
CA ARG A 161 16.50 -13.13 -6.93
C ARG A 161 15.95 -14.16 -7.90
N GLU A 162 16.80 -15.01 -8.45
CA GLU A 162 16.42 -16.03 -9.44
C GLU A 162 15.44 -17.06 -8.86
N GLU A 163 15.52 -17.33 -7.55
CA GLU A 163 14.63 -18.23 -6.85
C GLU A 163 13.21 -17.66 -6.60
N LEU A 164 13.01 -16.36 -6.83
CA LEU A 164 11.71 -15.70 -6.64
C LEU A 164 11.07 -15.34 -7.99
N ASP A 165 9.78 -15.64 -8.13
CA ASP A 165 9.05 -15.32 -9.35
C ASP A 165 8.62 -13.85 -9.37
N GLN A 166 9.44 -13.01 -9.98
CA GLN A 166 9.18 -11.58 -10.16
C GLN A 166 7.89 -11.26 -10.94
N ASN A 167 7.35 -12.21 -11.68
CA ASN A 167 6.10 -12.03 -12.45
C ASN A 167 4.85 -12.39 -11.65
N ASN A 168 5.02 -13.01 -10.49
CA ASN A 168 3.95 -13.47 -9.61
C ASN A 168 4.13 -12.93 -8.18
N ILE A 169 4.08 -11.60 -8.04
CA ILE A 169 4.16 -10.90 -6.75
C ILE A 169 2.75 -10.53 -6.29
N GLY A 170 2.34 -11.06 -5.14
CA GLY A 170 1.18 -10.63 -4.38
C GLY A 170 1.56 -9.66 -3.26
N PHE A 171 0.61 -8.87 -2.82
CA PHE A 171 0.73 -8.00 -1.65
C PHE A 171 -0.41 -8.26 -0.68
N PHE A 172 -0.08 -8.39 0.60
CA PHE A 172 -1.06 -8.51 1.68
C PHE A 172 -0.70 -7.52 2.79
N GLY A 173 -1.50 -6.47 2.95
CA GLY A 173 -1.26 -5.42 3.94
C GLY A 173 -2.42 -5.24 4.90
N ILE A 174 -2.11 -5.08 6.20
CA ILE A 174 -3.12 -4.98 7.26
C ILE A 174 -3.07 -3.59 7.89
N SER A 175 -4.23 -2.92 8.04
CA SER A 175 -4.39 -1.64 8.71
C SER A 175 -3.51 -0.55 8.07
N MET A 176 -2.54 0.02 8.78
CA MET A 176 -1.55 0.93 8.18
C MET A 176 -0.84 0.28 6.97
N GLY A 177 -0.57 -1.04 7.02
CA GLY A 177 -0.05 -1.80 5.89
C GLY A 177 -1.01 -1.84 4.71
N GLY A 178 -2.32 -1.92 4.96
CA GLY A 178 -3.36 -1.84 3.94
C GLY A 178 -3.49 -0.44 3.33
N ILE A 179 -3.39 0.62 4.14
CA ILE A 179 -3.40 2.03 3.70
C ILE A 179 -2.16 2.32 2.83
N SER A 180 -0.98 1.96 3.32
CA SER A 180 0.27 2.09 2.55
C SER A 180 0.26 1.20 1.30
N GLY A 181 -0.37 0.03 1.39
CA GLY A 181 -0.54 -0.92 0.29
C GLY A 181 -1.41 -0.39 -0.85
N ALA A 182 -2.49 0.34 -0.54
CA ALA A 182 -3.32 0.97 -1.56
C ALA A 182 -2.52 1.99 -2.39
N ILE A 183 -1.63 2.74 -1.74
CA ILE A 183 -0.73 3.69 -2.40
C ILE A 183 0.33 2.92 -3.20
N PHE A 184 1.04 2.01 -2.53
CA PHE A 184 2.10 1.19 -3.13
C PHE A 184 1.62 0.46 -4.38
N CYS A 185 0.53 -0.28 -4.29
CA CYS A 185 0.00 -1.01 -5.44
C CYS A 185 -0.56 -0.07 -6.53
N GLY A 186 -0.96 1.14 -6.19
CA GLY A 186 -1.35 2.16 -7.15
C GLY A 186 -0.15 2.68 -7.96
N VAL A 187 1.02 2.85 -7.34
CA VAL A 187 2.21 3.42 -7.99
C VAL A 187 3.20 2.38 -8.51
N ASP A 188 3.07 1.11 -8.12
CA ASP A 188 3.93 0.02 -8.58
C ASP A 188 3.13 -1.08 -9.28
N GLN A 189 3.27 -1.17 -10.59
CA GLN A 189 2.52 -2.10 -11.44
C GLN A 189 3.08 -3.54 -11.43
N ARG A 190 4.23 -3.77 -10.78
CA ARG A 190 4.87 -5.09 -10.70
C ARG A 190 4.14 -6.02 -9.72
N VAL A 191 3.47 -5.47 -8.70
CA VAL A 191 2.56 -6.26 -7.85
C VAL A 191 1.33 -6.67 -8.64
N LYS A 192 1.09 -7.97 -8.78
CA LYS A 192 0.00 -8.50 -9.62
C LYS A 192 -1.33 -8.60 -8.89
N VAL A 193 -1.30 -8.96 -7.62
CA VAL A 193 -2.51 -9.23 -6.84
C VAL A 193 -2.44 -8.53 -5.48
N PRO A 194 -3.08 -7.35 -5.32
CA PRO A 194 -3.23 -6.68 -4.04
C PRO A 194 -4.35 -7.27 -3.18
N VAL A 195 -4.06 -7.51 -1.89
CA VAL A 195 -5.04 -7.79 -0.84
C VAL A 195 -4.86 -6.74 0.27
N LEU A 196 -5.90 -5.96 0.53
CA LEU A 196 -5.90 -4.86 1.49
C LEU A 196 -6.87 -5.18 2.63
N VAL A 197 -6.33 -5.43 3.81
CA VAL A 197 -7.10 -5.78 5.01
C VAL A 197 -7.21 -4.55 5.91
N LEU A 198 -8.43 -4.24 6.39
CA LEU A 198 -8.72 -3.10 7.27
C LEU A 198 -8.19 -1.78 6.68
N ALA A 199 -8.34 -1.59 5.37
CA ALA A 199 -7.90 -0.41 4.65
C ALA A 199 -9.07 0.53 4.34
N GLY A 200 -8.81 1.82 4.37
CA GLY A 200 -9.79 2.86 4.07
C GLY A 200 -9.16 4.06 3.38
N GLY A 201 -10.00 4.90 2.83
CA GLY A 201 -9.65 6.19 2.23
C GLY A 201 -10.48 7.33 2.81
N GLN A 202 -10.35 8.51 2.22
CA GLN A 202 -10.91 9.76 2.77
C GLN A 202 -10.40 10.06 4.19
N LEU A 203 -9.10 9.98 4.37
CA LEU A 203 -8.43 10.27 5.63
C LEU A 203 -8.76 11.67 6.18
N ASN A 204 -9.16 12.61 5.31
CA ASN A 204 -9.63 13.93 5.69
C ASN A 204 -10.85 13.90 6.63
N LEU A 205 -11.68 12.85 6.58
CA LEU A 205 -12.82 12.69 7.51
C LEU A 205 -12.38 12.63 8.98
N MET A 206 -11.13 12.24 9.24
CA MET A 206 -10.56 12.23 10.59
C MET A 206 -10.31 13.64 11.14
N PHE A 207 -10.37 14.69 10.30
CA PHE A 207 -10.06 16.08 10.68
C PHE A 207 -11.30 16.90 11.09
N GLY A 208 -12.50 16.33 11.06
CA GLY A 208 -13.75 17.00 11.45
C GLY A 208 -13.95 18.30 10.66
N ALA A 209 -14.13 19.44 11.35
CA ALA A 209 -14.38 20.74 10.69
C ALA A 209 -13.24 21.20 9.74
N LYS A 210 -12.03 20.66 9.87
CA LYS A 210 -10.89 21.00 9.01
C LYS A 210 -10.78 20.08 7.78
N ALA A 211 -11.69 19.13 7.62
CA ALA A 211 -11.61 18.10 6.56
C ALA A 211 -11.46 18.67 5.14
N LEU A 212 -12.02 19.86 4.88
CA LEU A 212 -12.01 20.48 3.54
C LEU A 212 -11.06 21.67 3.41
N THR A 213 -10.18 21.91 4.38
CA THR A 213 -9.19 22.99 4.27
C THR A 213 -8.09 22.60 3.28
N SER A 214 -7.52 23.60 2.57
CA SER A 214 -6.37 23.39 1.69
C SER A 214 -5.22 22.73 2.42
N ASP A 215 -4.88 23.20 3.62
CA ASP A 215 -3.80 22.63 4.45
C ASP A 215 -3.98 21.13 4.71
N THR A 216 -5.22 20.67 4.98
CA THR A 216 -5.50 19.26 5.19
C THR A 216 -5.36 18.48 3.89
N ASN A 217 -5.88 18.99 2.79
CA ASN A 217 -5.81 18.33 1.50
C ASN A 217 -4.36 18.25 0.99
N ASP A 218 -3.58 19.32 1.12
CA ASP A 218 -2.16 19.35 0.73
C ASP A 218 -1.33 18.38 1.58
N TYR A 219 -1.59 18.37 2.91
CA TYR A 219 -0.94 17.44 3.82
C TYR A 219 -1.21 15.99 3.45
N LEU A 220 -2.48 15.64 3.17
CA LEU A 220 -2.90 14.26 2.87
C LEU A 220 -2.59 13.83 1.43
N SER A 221 -2.41 14.74 0.51
CA SER A 221 -2.41 14.46 -0.94
C SER A 221 -1.57 13.25 -1.35
N ILE A 222 -0.38 13.10 -0.77
CA ILE A 222 0.55 12.02 -1.09
C ILE A 222 0.33 10.73 -0.28
N ILE A 223 -0.50 10.77 0.77
CA ILE A 223 -0.80 9.60 1.62
C ILE A 223 -2.27 9.20 1.62
N GLU A 224 -3.09 9.87 0.82
CA GLU A 224 -4.53 9.58 0.70
C GLU A 224 -4.76 8.42 -0.27
N PRO A 225 -5.18 7.22 0.19
CA PRO A 225 -5.39 6.05 -0.67
C PRO A 225 -6.34 6.31 -1.84
N MET A 226 -7.30 7.23 -1.67
CA MET A 226 -8.24 7.62 -2.73
C MET A 226 -7.54 8.16 -3.99
N ASN A 227 -6.33 8.69 -3.86
CA ASN A 227 -5.58 9.26 -4.99
C ASN A 227 -4.84 8.19 -5.82
N PHE A 228 -4.84 6.93 -5.37
CA PHE A 228 -4.02 5.87 -5.96
C PHE A 228 -4.80 4.61 -6.32
N ILE A 229 -5.94 4.35 -5.66
CA ILE A 229 -6.64 3.08 -5.74
C ILE A 229 -7.14 2.73 -7.15
N GLU A 230 -7.52 3.72 -7.96
CA GLU A 230 -7.97 3.53 -9.35
C GLU A 230 -6.85 2.96 -10.24
N GLN A 231 -5.60 3.31 -9.93
CA GLN A 231 -4.41 2.88 -10.67
C GLN A 231 -4.05 1.40 -10.44
N ILE A 232 -4.72 0.73 -9.51
CA ILE A 232 -4.55 -0.72 -9.31
C ILE A 232 -5.12 -1.49 -10.50
N ALA A 233 -6.24 -1.05 -11.06
CA ALA A 233 -6.82 -1.71 -12.23
C ALA A 233 -5.85 -1.71 -13.45
N PRO A 234 -5.88 -2.75 -14.29
CA PRO A 234 -6.81 -3.89 -14.31
C PRO A 234 -6.41 -5.08 -13.42
N ARG A 235 -5.53 -4.90 -12.44
CA ARG A 235 -5.11 -5.97 -11.52
C ARG A 235 -6.22 -6.27 -10.50
N PRO A 236 -6.43 -7.56 -10.13
CA PRO A 236 -7.52 -7.96 -9.24
C PRO A 236 -7.25 -7.52 -7.80
N LEU A 237 -8.12 -6.65 -7.28
CA LEU A 237 -8.06 -6.14 -5.91
C LEU A 237 -9.02 -6.89 -5.00
N LEU A 238 -8.53 -7.41 -3.87
CA LEU A 238 -9.37 -7.86 -2.76
C LEU A 238 -9.25 -6.88 -1.59
N MET A 239 -10.40 -6.51 -1.01
CA MET A 239 -10.46 -5.81 0.28
C MET A 239 -11.17 -6.70 1.31
N ILE A 240 -10.65 -6.74 2.55
CA ILE A 240 -11.23 -7.51 3.67
C ILE A 240 -11.36 -6.57 4.87
N ASN A 241 -12.57 -6.42 5.41
CA ASN A 241 -12.82 -5.38 6.42
C ASN A 241 -13.78 -5.86 7.53
N GLY A 242 -13.72 -5.17 8.67
CA GLY A 242 -14.61 -5.37 9.81
C GLY A 242 -15.84 -4.46 9.73
N GLU A 243 -17.03 -5.02 9.95
CA GLU A 243 -18.30 -4.25 9.98
C GLU A 243 -18.37 -3.29 11.19
N ASN A 244 -17.65 -3.64 12.26
CA ASN A 244 -17.65 -2.90 13.53
C ASN A 244 -16.27 -2.25 13.81
N ASP A 245 -15.48 -2.01 12.77
CA ASP A 245 -14.17 -1.37 12.89
C ASP A 245 -14.32 0.09 13.36
N GLU A 246 -13.73 0.40 14.52
CA GLU A 246 -13.74 1.73 15.12
C GLU A 246 -12.50 2.58 14.80
N LEU A 247 -11.47 1.99 14.19
CA LEU A 247 -10.23 2.68 13.79
C LEU A 247 -10.25 3.08 12.31
N VAL A 248 -10.53 2.13 11.44
CA VAL A 248 -10.79 2.38 10.02
C VAL A 248 -12.29 2.16 9.78
N LEU A 249 -13.05 3.25 9.92
CA LEU A 249 -14.51 3.17 9.89
C LEU A 249 -15.00 2.47 8.59
N PRO A 250 -16.02 1.61 8.66
CA PRO A 250 -16.56 0.90 7.51
C PRO A 250 -16.92 1.80 6.33
N MET A 251 -17.30 3.05 6.60
CA MET A 251 -17.59 4.03 5.56
C MET A 251 -16.31 4.38 4.75
N MET A 252 -15.15 4.49 5.41
CA MET A 252 -13.88 4.78 4.74
C MET A 252 -13.48 3.67 3.78
N SER A 253 -13.67 2.41 4.18
CA SER A 253 -13.41 1.23 3.35
C SER A 253 -14.41 1.14 2.18
N LYS A 254 -15.70 1.41 2.42
CA LYS A 254 -16.73 1.45 1.38
C LYS A 254 -16.46 2.50 0.31
N LEU A 255 -15.98 3.68 0.72
CA LEU A 255 -15.63 4.77 -0.21
C LEU A 255 -14.39 4.42 -1.03
N LEU A 256 -13.37 3.84 -0.40
CA LEU A 256 -12.16 3.37 -1.09
C LEU A 256 -12.52 2.29 -2.11
N TYR A 257 -13.30 1.28 -1.70
CA TYR A 257 -13.79 0.25 -2.60
C TYR A 257 -14.63 0.80 -3.75
N LYS A 258 -15.53 1.75 -3.46
CA LYS A 258 -16.34 2.39 -4.50
C LYS A 258 -15.46 3.05 -5.56
N LYS A 259 -14.38 3.70 -5.15
CA LYS A 259 -13.46 4.40 -6.06
C LYS A 259 -12.54 3.46 -6.84
N ALA A 260 -12.16 2.34 -6.29
CA ALA A 260 -11.37 1.33 -7.02
C ALA A 260 -12.10 0.89 -8.29
N GLU A 261 -11.33 0.58 -9.34
CA GLU A 261 -11.84 0.05 -10.60
C GLU A 261 -11.82 -1.49 -10.62
N LYS A 262 -12.55 -2.10 -11.57
CA LYS A 262 -12.61 -3.58 -11.72
C LYS A 262 -11.35 -4.15 -12.39
N PRO A 263 -10.99 -5.42 -12.08
CA PRO A 263 -11.70 -6.39 -11.23
C PRO A 263 -11.41 -6.15 -9.73
N LYS A 264 -12.44 -6.23 -8.90
CA LYS A 264 -12.34 -6.02 -7.46
C LYS A 264 -13.39 -6.81 -6.69
N ASN A 265 -13.06 -7.21 -5.46
CA ASN A 265 -13.99 -7.79 -4.51
C ASN A 265 -13.79 -7.21 -3.11
N ILE A 266 -14.83 -7.29 -2.26
CA ILE A 266 -14.77 -6.88 -0.86
C ILE A 266 -15.49 -7.89 0.01
N ILE A 267 -14.86 -8.27 1.11
CA ILE A 267 -15.39 -9.18 2.12
C ILE A 267 -15.54 -8.43 3.44
N TRP A 268 -16.63 -8.71 4.14
CA TRP A 268 -16.93 -8.10 5.44
C TRP A 268 -17.11 -9.18 6.49
N TYR A 269 -16.53 -8.95 7.67
CA TYR A 269 -16.71 -9.77 8.85
C TYR A 269 -17.39 -8.96 9.95
N PRO A 270 -18.28 -9.55 10.78
CA PRO A 270 -18.92 -8.87 11.92
C PRO A 270 -17.92 -8.70 13.08
N ALA A 271 -16.77 -8.08 12.79
CA ALA A 271 -15.62 -7.94 13.67
C ALA A 271 -15.20 -6.49 13.84
N LYS A 272 -14.54 -6.20 14.96
CA LYS A 272 -13.81 -4.95 15.22
C LYS A 272 -12.41 -5.02 14.59
N HIS A 273 -11.65 -3.90 14.70
CA HIS A 273 -10.30 -3.79 14.13
C HIS A 273 -9.34 -4.88 14.60
N HIS A 274 -9.37 -5.20 15.90
CA HIS A 274 -8.44 -6.16 16.51
C HIS A 274 -9.01 -7.57 16.70
N ASP A 275 -10.29 -7.78 16.34
CA ASP A 275 -10.99 -9.05 16.54
C ASP A 275 -11.28 -9.78 15.23
N MET A 276 -10.55 -9.44 14.16
CA MET A 276 -10.70 -10.08 12.86
C MET A 276 -10.39 -11.59 12.95
N PRO A 277 -11.20 -12.44 12.30
CA PRO A 277 -10.95 -13.88 12.27
C PRO A 277 -9.76 -14.17 11.37
N LEU A 278 -8.56 -14.29 11.96
CA LEU A 278 -7.30 -14.36 11.23
C LEU A 278 -7.23 -15.50 10.22
N GLU A 279 -7.69 -16.70 10.61
CA GLU A 279 -7.66 -17.86 9.73
C GLU A 279 -8.47 -17.62 8.45
N GLU A 280 -9.71 -17.12 8.59
CA GLU A 280 -10.59 -16.81 7.46
C GLU A 280 -10.03 -15.68 6.60
N VAL A 281 -9.44 -14.64 7.22
CA VAL A 281 -8.83 -13.51 6.52
C VAL A 281 -7.67 -13.97 5.65
N TYR A 282 -6.79 -14.81 6.17
CA TYR A 282 -5.66 -15.35 5.40
C TYR A 282 -6.10 -16.40 4.37
N MET A 283 -7.11 -17.20 4.70
CA MET A 283 -7.71 -18.15 3.76
C MET A 283 -8.30 -17.43 2.53
N GLU A 284 -9.07 -16.37 2.72
CA GLU A 284 -9.64 -15.60 1.60
C GLU A 284 -8.55 -14.91 0.77
N GLY A 285 -7.52 -14.37 1.42
CA GLY A 285 -6.35 -13.83 0.72
C GLY A 285 -5.62 -14.88 -0.11
N THR A 286 -5.41 -16.07 0.44
CA THR A 286 -4.75 -17.19 -0.28
C THR A 286 -5.58 -17.65 -1.46
N LYS A 287 -6.89 -17.86 -1.32
CA LYS A 287 -7.78 -18.19 -2.43
C LYS A 287 -7.69 -17.17 -3.57
N TRP A 288 -7.60 -15.88 -3.21
CA TRP A 288 -7.46 -14.81 -4.19
C TRP A 288 -6.10 -14.85 -4.90
N PHE A 289 -5.02 -15.15 -4.17
CA PHE A 289 -3.72 -15.37 -4.78
C PHE A 289 -3.69 -16.60 -5.69
N ASP A 290 -4.27 -17.73 -5.27
CA ASP A 290 -4.33 -18.96 -6.07
C ASP A 290 -5.11 -18.75 -7.38
N GLU A 291 -6.14 -17.91 -7.34
CA GLU A 291 -6.94 -17.59 -8.54
C GLU A 291 -6.17 -16.72 -9.53
N TYR A 292 -5.39 -15.75 -9.07
CA TYR A 292 -4.83 -14.68 -9.91
C TYR A 292 -3.31 -14.64 -10.06
N LEU A 293 -2.52 -15.25 -9.19
CA LEU A 293 -1.08 -15.47 -9.40
C LEU A 293 -0.89 -16.80 -10.17
N LYS A 294 -0.47 -16.72 -11.41
CA LYS A 294 -0.42 -17.87 -12.33
C LYS A 294 1.00 -18.40 -12.54
#